data_a659f4855bae662b298ead7096021935
#
_entry.id   a659f4855bae662b298ead7096021935
#
_cell.length_a   1.000
_cell.length_b   1.000
_cell.length_c   1.000
_cell.angle_alpha   90.00
_cell.angle_beta   90.00
_cell.angle_gamma   90.00
#
_symmetry.space_group_name_H-M   'P 1'
#
loop_
_entity.id
_entity.type
_entity.pdbx_description
1 polymer ?
#
loop_
_entity_poly.entity_id
_entity_poly.type
_entity_poly.pdbx_seq_one_letter_code
_entity_poly.pdbx_strand_id
1 'polypeptide(L)'
;MQAFDELLTVEQLSFSYEEDEKPVFQDISFELQKGECVLLLGPSGCGKSSLALCLNGLYPEACDGIQSGHVFLFQKPVTDAETSETIAQHAGVVFQDPDQQFCMLTVEDEIAFGLENLQIPKEEMTEKINAVLEKLRITHLKEKTISTLSGGQKQKVALACILAMEPELIILDEPTSLLDPFSAREFVHLMKDLQREKGFSLLVIEHQLDEWAAWIERTIALDKSGKKALDGLTKNLFQHEAETLKKLGIAIPKVCHLQEKLSMPFTLSKEMLFKEPIPAGHAKKKEAPSGESVLEVSSLSFARGQQTIFKDISFSLRGGSLTALVGPNGTGKSTLLSVLARLMKPQSGKILLYDQPLQKYKEKELRKRMGFVFQNPEHQFVTDTVYDELLFGQKANAETEKKAQHLLQRFGLEHLADHHPFAISQGQKRRLSVATMLMHDVKVLLLDEPTFGQDARTAAECMEMIQRIKAEGTAVLMITHDMELVSSYADSVLVLHDTGLAFDGSPAQLFSQETGLVQKAKLTLPLLYEWMAYQEEVRDEAAVTSH
;
A
#
# COMPACT_ATOMS: atom_id res chain seq x y z
N MET A 1 -33.98 25.99 10.26
CA MET A 1 -33.50 25.02 9.26
C MET A 1 -32.46 25.73 8.42
N GLN A 2 -31.20 25.55 8.71
CA GLN A 2 -30.13 25.97 7.80
C GLN A 2 -30.26 25.06 6.57
N ALA A 3 -30.38 25.64 5.38
CA ALA A 3 -30.29 24.93 4.14
C ALA A 3 -28.88 24.36 4.08
N PHE A 4 -28.70 23.07 4.18
CA PHE A 4 -27.44 22.42 3.89
C PHE A 4 -27.23 22.56 2.38
N ASP A 5 -26.14 23.21 1.99
CA ASP A 5 -25.77 23.34 0.58
C ASP A 5 -25.28 21.96 0.08
N GLU A 6 -26.20 21.19 -0.52
CA GLU A 6 -25.86 19.92 -1.20
C GLU A 6 -24.85 20.21 -2.32
N LEU A 7 -23.67 19.59 -2.21
CA LEU A 7 -22.62 19.71 -3.22
C LEU A 7 -22.79 18.65 -4.30
N LEU A 8 -22.89 17.37 -3.89
CA LEU A 8 -22.97 16.23 -4.77
C LEU A 8 -24.14 15.34 -4.36
N THR A 9 -24.96 14.94 -5.31
CA THR A 9 -26.06 13.98 -5.11
C THR A 9 -25.94 12.84 -6.10
N VAL A 10 -26.00 11.61 -5.60
CA VAL A 10 -25.94 10.37 -6.40
C VAL A 10 -27.22 9.61 -6.22
N GLU A 11 -27.92 9.34 -7.33
CA GLU A 11 -29.22 8.68 -7.33
C GLU A 11 -29.19 7.39 -8.16
N GLN A 12 -29.36 6.24 -7.47
CA GLN A 12 -29.48 4.90 -8.06
C GLN A 12 -28.43 4.61 -9.13
N LEU A 13 -27.19 5.08 -8.91
CA LEU A 13 -26.10 4.99 -9.88
C LEU A 13 -25.63 3.55 -10.00
N SER A 14 -25.56 3.07 -11.25
CA SER A 14 -24.97 1.77 -11.61
C SER A 14 -24.08 1.94 -12.83
N PHE A 15 -23.03 1.11 -12.94
CA PHE A 15 -22.06 1.21 -14.02
C PHE A 15 -21.55 -0.17 -14.46
N SER A 16 -21.39 -0.36 -15.76
CA SER A 16 -20.76 -1.50 -16.42
C SER A 16 -19.78 -1.02 -17.49
N TYR A 17 -18.70 -1.77 -17.74
CA TYR A 17 -17.80 -1.45 -18.84
C TYR A 17 -18.39 -1.84 -20.20
N GLU A 18 -19.12 -2.95 -20.28
CA GLU A 18 -19.78 -3.45 -21.50
C GLU A 18 -21.26 -3.79 -21.20
N GLU A 19 -22.09 -3.84 -22.29
CA GLU A 19 -23.55 -3.97 -22.20
C GLU A 19 -24.01 -5.31 -21.59
N ASP A 20 -23.29 -6.40 -21.87
CA ASP A 20 -23.64 -7.75 -21.40
C ASP A 20 -22.88 -8.17 -20.13
N GLU A 21 -22.06 -7.29 -19.55
CA GLU A 21 -21.31 -7.58 -18.34
C GLU A 21 -22.11 -7.28 -17.06
N LYS A 22 -21.75 -7.99 -15.98
CA LYS A 22 -22.27 -7.67 -14.65
C LYS A 22 -21.82 -6.27 -14.24
N PRO A 23 -22.72 -5.46 -13.68
CA PRO A 23 -22.36 -4.14 -13.17
C PRO A 23 -21.16 -4.22 -12.22
N VAL A 24 -20.22 -3.28 -12.40
CA VAL A 24 -19.06 -3.09 -11.52
C VAL A 24 -19.53 -2.61 -10.15
N PHE A 25 -20.54 -1.71 -10.14
CA PHE A 25 -21.32 -1.33 -8.96
C PHE A 25 -22.76 -1.05 -9.35
N GLN A 26 -23.68 -1.12 -8.39
CA GLN A 26 -25.10 -1.00 -8.68
C GLN A 26 -25.90 -0.36 -7.55
N ASP A 27 -26.91 0.44 -7.95
CA ASP A 27 -27.90 1.07 -7.08
C ASP A 27 -27.26 1.88 -5.94
N ILE A 28 -26.24 2.66 -6.25
CA ILE A 28 -25.57 3.52 -5.28
C ILE A 28 -26.32 4.85 -5.17
N SER A 29 -26.69 5.22 -3.96
CA SER A 29 -27.32 6.51 -3.66
C SER A 29 -26.74 7.09 -2.38
N PHE A 30 -26.25 8.33 -2.45
CA PHE A 30 -25.78 9.12 -1.31
C PHE A 30 -25.69 10.60 -1.69
N GLU A 31 -25.58 11.45 -0.68
CA GLU A 31 -25.36 12.88 -0.82
C GLU A 31 -24.06 13.28 -0.13
N LEU A 32 -23.43 14.33 -0.60
CA LEU A 32 -22.23 14.93 0.01
C LEU A 32 -22.49 16.43 0.17
N GLN A 33 -22.34 16.91 1.39
CA GLN A 33 -22.54 18.30 1.72
C GLN A 33 -21.27 19.12 1.47
N LYS A 34 -21.42 20.41 1.23
CA LYS A 34 -20.29 21.32 1.05
C LYS A 34 -19.39 21.35 2.30
N GLY A 35 -18.09 21.12 2.10
CA GLY A 35 -17.11 21.03 3.18
C GLY A 35 -17.07 19.70 3.92
N GLU A 36 -17.96 18.74 3.57
CA GLU A 36 -17.98 17.42 4.18
C GLU A 36 -16.79 16.56 3.68
N CYS A 37 -16.25 15.76 4.60
CA CYS A 37 -15.22 14.76 4.29
C CYS A 37 -15.78 13.36 4.50
N VAL A 38 -15.65 12.50 3.48
CA VAL A 38 -16.21 11.14 3.48
C VAL A 38 -15.13 10.12 3.11
N LEU A 39 -15.07 9.02 3.88
CA LEU A 39 -14.32 7.82 3.50
C LEU A 39 -15.23 6.89 2.68
N LEU A 40 -14.78 6.52 1.48
CA LEU A 40 -15.40 5.50 0.65
C LEU A 40 -14.60 4.20 0.74
N LEU A 41 -15.14 3.22 1.43
CA LEU A 41 -14.49 1.96 1.73
C LEU A 41 -15.13 0.80 0.96
N GLY A 42 -14.38 -0.29 0.79
CA GLY A 42 -14.88 -1.50 0.16
C GLY A 42 -13.72 -2.42 -0.25
N PRO A 43 -13.98 -3.71 -0.53
CA PRO A 43 -12.94 -4.64 -0.97
C PRO A 43 -12.36 -4.22 -2.33
N SER A 44 -11.18 -4.74 -2.65
CA SER A 44 -10.57 -4.51 -3.96
C SER A 44 -11.47 -5.06 -5.07
N GLY A 45 -11.62 -4.29 -6.16
CA GLY A 45 -12.43 -4.66 -7.31
C GLY A 45 -13.95 -4.45 -7.15
N CYS A 46 -14.44 -3.79 -6.08
CA CYS A 46 -15.87 -3.49 -5.92
C CYS A 46 -16.32 -2.19 -6.62
N GLY A 47 -15.47 -1.57 -7.45
CA GLY A 47 -15.85 -0.43 -8.29
C GLY A 47 -15.64 0.95 -7.69
N LYS A 48 -14.86 1.12 -6.60
CA LYS A 48 -14.63 2.45 -5.97
C LYS A 48 -14.00 3.46 -6.93
N SER A 49 -12.94 3.07 -7.64
CA SER A 49 -12.29 3.93 -8.63
C SER A 49 -13.20 4.27 -9.80
N SER A 50 -13.97 3.29 -10.30
CA SER A 50 -14.97 3.53 -11.36
C SER A 50 -16.07 4.49 -10.87
N LEU A 51 -16.50 4.35 -9.60
CA LEU A 51 -17.44 5.29 -9.00
C LEU A 51 -16.84 6.71 -8.94
N ALA A 52 -15.59 6.85 -8.50
CA ALA A 52 -14.90 8.14 -8.49
C ALA A 52 -14.90 8.82 -9.88
N LEU A 53 -14.69 8.05 -10.94
CA LEU A 53 -14.70 8.55 -12.32
C LEU A 53 -16.10 8.91 -12.82
N CYS A 54 -17.16 8.23 -12.34
CA CYS A 54 -18.54 8.64 -12.61
C CYS A 54 -18.89 9.95 -11.87
N LEU A 55 -18.39 10.14 -10.64
CA LEU A 55 -18.70 11.32 -9.83
C LEU A 55 -18.12 12.61 -10.41
N ASN A 56 -16.98 12.53 -11.11
CA ASN A 56 -16.38 13.69 -11.78
C ASN A 56 -16.69 13.76 -13.28
N GLY A 57 -17.63 12.93 -13.79
CA GLY A 57 -18.11 12.97 -15.16
C GLY A 57 -17.16 12.42 -16.21
N LEU A 58 -16.04 11.75 -15.84
CA LEU A 58 -15.17 11.08 -16.79
C LEU A 58 -15.86 9.86 -17.43
N TYR A 59 -16.68 9.14 -16.69
CA TYR A 59 -17.61 8.15 -17.20
C TYR A 59 -19.02 8.74 -17.27
N PRO A 60 -19.78 8.42 -18.31
CA PRO A 60 -19.42 7.71 -19.55
C PRO A 60 -18.86 8.63 -20.67
N GLU A 61 -18.72 9.93 -20.43
CA GLU A 61 -18.51 10.94 -21.48
C GLU A 61 -17.11 10.86 -22.13
N ALA A 62 -16.05 10.77 -21.30
CA ALA A 62 -14.66 10.75 -21.78
C ALA A 62 -14.09 9.33 -21.92
N CYS A 63 -14.70 8.34 -21.29
CA CYS A 63 -14.29 6.94 -21.31
C CYS A 63 -15.50 6.05 -21.58
N ASP A 64 -15.32 4.95 -22.33
CA ASP A 64 -16.38 4.01 -22.65
C ASP A 64 -16.95 3.35 -21.39
N GLY A 65 -18.28 3.28 -21.32
CA GLY A 65 -19.00 2.64 -20.23
C GLY A 65 -20.49 2.91 -20.29
N ILE A 66 -21.26 2.10 -19.57
CA ILE A 66 -22.73 2.17 -19.52
C ILE A 66 -23.13 2.55 -18.11
N GLN A 67 -23.68 3.74 -17.98
CA GLN A 67 -24.16 4.30 -16.73
C GLN A 67 -25.69 4.32 -16.70
N SER A 68 -26.28 3.96 -15.57
CA SER A 68 -27.67 4.22 -15.25
C SER A 68 -27.78 4.93 -13.89
N GLY A 69 -28.87 5.67 -13.67
CA GLY A 69 -28.98 6.59 -12.54
C GLY A 69 -28.33 7.94 -12.83
N HIS A 70 -28.25 8.80 -11.84
CA HIS A 70 -27.83 10.18 -12.02
C HIS A 70 -26.82 10.62 -10.97
N VAL A 71 -25.92 11.51 -11.42
CA VAL A 71 -25.00 12.27 -10.55
C VAL A 71 -25.27 13.74 -10.76
N PHE A 72 -25.49 14.47 -9.69
CA PHE A 72 -25.73 15.91 -9.73
C PHE A 72 -24.59 16.61 -8.96
N LEU A 73 -24.02 17.63 -9.55
CA LEU A 73 -23.10 18.55 -8.90
C LEU A 73 -23.79 19.93 -8.84
N PHE A 74 -23.92 20.52 -7.65
CA PHE A 74 -24.71 21.74 -7.44
C PHE A 74 -26.12 21.66 -8.03
N GLN A 75 -26.79 20.50 -7.87
CA GLN A 75 -28.13 20.20 -8.40
C GLN A 75 -28.23 20.20 -9.94
N LYS A 76 -27.09 20.23 -10.68
CA LYS A 76 -27.03 20.07 -12.13
C LYS A 76 -26.48 18.68 -12.48
N PRO A 77 -27.08 17.95 -13.44
CA PRO A 77 -26.54 16.66 -13.87
C PRO A 77 -25.11 16.81 -14.41
N VAL A 78 -24.18 15.94 -14.00
CA VAL A 78 -22.79 15.97 -14.49
C VAL A 78 -22.69 15.61 -15.99
N THR A 79 -23.70 14.96 -16.54
CA THR A 79 -23.81 14.60 -17.97
C THR A 79 -24.38 15.71 -18.85
N ASP A 80 -24.85 16.83 -18.28
CA ASP A 80 -25.27 17.98 -19.06
C ASP A 80 -24.06 18.64 -19.72
N ALA A 81 -24.18 19.04 -20.99
CA ALA A 81 -23.09 19.65 -21.76
C ALA A 81 -22.44 20.86 -21.04
N GLU A 82 -23.27 21.76 -20.45
CA GLU A 82 -22.77 22.90 -19.69
C GLU A 82 -22.00 22.50 -18.43
N THR A 83 -22.45 21.45 -17.73
CA THR A 83 -21.80 20.94 -16.52
C THR A 83 -20.55 20.16 -16.87
N SER A 84 -20.58 19.34 -17.93
CA SER A 84 -19.45 18.56 -18.43
C SER A 84 -18.27 19.43 -18.83
N GLU A 85 -18.51 20.60 -19.46
CA GLU A 85 -17.45 21.56 -19.81
C GLU A 85 -16.82 22.22 -18.59
N THR A 86 -17.53 22.32 -17.46
CA THR A 86 -17.07 23.04 -16.26
C THR A 86 -16.76 22.14 -15.07
N ILE A 87 -17.07 20.84 -15.15
CA ILE A 87 -16.94 19.92 -14.01
C ILE A 87 -15.51 19.86 -13.45
N ALA A 88 -14.51 19.94 -14.33
CA ALA A 88 -13.10 19.94 -13.92
C ALA A 88 -12.72 21.14 -13.05
N GLN A 89 -13.50 22.25 -13.10
CA GLN A 89 -13.31 23.40 -12.22
C GLN A 89 -13.82 23.13 -10.80
N HIS A 90 -14.81 22.26 -10.67
CA HIS A 90 -15.54 22.02 -9.43
C HIS A 90 -15.17 20.72 -8.73
N ALA A 91 -14.80 19.68 -9.50
CA ALA A 91 -14.48 18.35 -8.98
C ALA A 91 -13.16 17.84 -9.56
N GLY A 92 -12.11 17.79 -8.73
CA GLY A 92 -10.80 17.25 -9.10
C GLY A 92 -10.60 15.84 -8.59
N VAL A 93 -9.94 14.99 -9.39
CA VAL A 93 -9.58 13.61 -9.00
C VAL A 93 -8.07 13.46 -8.98
N VAL A 94 -7.53 12.91 -7.90
CA VAL A 94 -6.14 12.41 -7.84
C VAL A 94 -6.17 10.91 -7.96
N PHE A 95 -5.57 10.37 -9.02
CA PHE A 95 -5.58 8.94 -9.34
C PHE A 95 -4.60 8.15 -8.46
N GLN A 96 -4.88 6.87 -8.29
CA GLN A 96 -4.01 5.92 -7.59
C GLN A 96 -2.60 5.89 -8.18
N ASP A 97 -2.49 5.88 -9.51
CA ASP A 97 -1.22 6.00 -10.23
C ASP A 97 -1.10 7.39 -10.86
N PRO A 98 -0.29 8.30 -10.26
CA PRO A 98 -0.12 9.65 -10.79
C PRO A 98 0.44 9.70 -12.22
N ASP A 99 1.20 8.67 -12.65
CA ASP A 99 1.77 8.63 -14.01
C ASP A 99 0.67 8.59 -15.10
N GLN A 100 -0.52 8.10 -14.77
CA GLN A 100 -1.67 8.10 -15.69
C GLN A 100 -2.33 9.47 -15.84
N GLN A 101 -2.02 10.41 -14.95
CA GLN A 101 -2.60 11.74 -14.93
C GLN A 101 -1.74 12.77 -15.65
N PHE A 102 -0.41 12.54 -15.75
CA PHE A 102 0.53 13.53 -16.28
C PHE A 102 0.57 13.55 -17.81
N CYS A 103 0.52 14.77 -18.36
CA CYS A 103 0.58 15.04 -19.80
C CYS A 103 1.85 15.82 -20.21
N MET A 104 2.44 16.58 -19.28
CA MET A 104 3.57 17.48 -19.54
C MET A 104 4.90 16.89 -19.06
N LEU A 105 6.01 17.53 -19.46
CA LEU A 105 7.35 17.05 -19.13
C LEU A 105 7.84 17.57 -17.78
N THR A 106 7.54 18.81 -17.42
CA THR A 106 7.99 19.43 -16.18
C THR A 106 6.84 19.67 -15.20
N VAL A 107 7.18 19.83 -13.92
CA VAL A 107 6.19 20.08 -12.86
C VAL A 107 5.47 21.42 -13.10
N GLU A 108 6.20 22.47 -13.50
CA GLU A 108 5.60 23.79 -13.77
C GLU A 108 4.61 23.72 -14.94
N ASP A 109 5.00 23.07 -16.04
CA ASP A 109 4.15 22.95 -17.23
C ASP A 109 2.88 22.12 -16.92
N GLU A 110 3.00 21.07 -16.09
CA GLU A 110 1.86 20.23 -15.70
C GLU A 110 0.82 21.02 -14.90
N ILE A 111 1.26 21.83 -13.93
CA ILE A 111 0.34 22.68 -13.15
C ILE A 111 -0.23 23.78 -14.04
N ALA A 112 0.59 24.38 -14.92
CA ALA A 112 0.15 25.41 -15.84
C ALA A 112 -0.91 24.89 -16.81
N PHE A 113 -0.79 23.64 -17.29
CA PHE A 113 -1.73 23.02 -18.21
C PHE A 113 -3.18 23.03 -17.68
N GLY A 114 -3.39 22.70 -16.41
CA GLY A 114 -4.71 22.77 -15.78
C GLY A 114 -5.25 24.22 -15.73
N LEU A 115 -4.40 25.17 -15.38
CA LEU A 115 -4.77 26.60 -15.30
C LEU A 115 -5.04 27.19 -16.69
N GLU A 116 -4.29 26.79 -17.73
CA GLU A 116 -4.52 27.20 -19.12
C GLU A 116 -5.88 26.72 -19.62
N ASN A 117 -6.26 25.49 -19.33
CA ASN A 117 -7.59 24.95 -19.67
C ASN A 117 -8.72 25.75 -19.00
N LEU A 118 -8.48 26.30 -17.83
CA LEU A 118 -9.40 27.19 -17.12
C LEU A 118 -9.33 28.65 -17.62
N GLN A 119 -8.51 28.95 -18.64
CA GLN A 119 -8.32 30.27 -19.20
C GLN A 119 -7.82 31.34 -18.18
N ILE A 120 -7.06 30.88 -17.14
CA ILE A 120 -6.47 31.77 -16.16
C ILE A 120 -5.40 32.66 -16.85
N PRO A 121 -5.35 33.98 -16.60
CA PRO A 121 -4.32 34.85 -17.16
C PRO A 121 -2.91 34.43 -16.74
N LYS A 122 -1.95 34.55 -17.67
CA LYS A 122 -0.55 34.09 -17.45
C LYS A 122 0.10 34.73 -16.20
N GLU A 123 -0.21 35.97 -15.92
CA GLU A 123 0.31 36.67 -14.74
C GLU A 123 -0.16 36.03 -13.43
N GLU A 124 -1.42 35.60 -13.38
CA GLU A 124 -2.02 34.92 -12.23
C GLU A 124 -1.56 33.45 -12.10
N MET A 125 -1.28 32.78 -13.22
CA MET A 125 -0.80 31.38 -13.20
C MET A 125 0.49 31.23 -12.40
N THR A 126 1.48 32.13 -12.64
CA THR A 126 2.77 32.07 -11.94
C THR A 126 2.61 32.19 -10.42
N GLU A 127 1.70 33.04 -9.98
CA GLU A 127 1.40 33.21 -8.55
C GLU A 127 0.74 31.97 -7.97
N LYS A 128 -0.29 31.43 -8.64
CA LYS A 128 -0.99 30.21 -8.23
C LYS A 128 -0.05 28.99 -8.17
N ILE A 129 0.80 28.80 -9.19
CA ILE A 129 1.79 27.73 -9.24
C ILE A 129 2.76 27.84 -8.05
N ASN A 130 3.33 29.01 -7.81
CA ASN A 130 4.26 29.18 -6.70
C ASN A 130 3.58 28.94 -5.34
N ALA A 131 2.36 29.46 -5.16
CA ALA A 131 1.60 29.29 -3.92
C ALA A 131 1.29 27.82 -3.61
N VAL A 132 0.87 27.03 -4.60
CA VAL A 132 0.57 25.60 -4.38
C VAL A 132 1.83 24.78 -4.13
N LEU A 133 2.92 25.07 -4.84
CA LEU A 133 4.22 24.40 -4.63
C LEU A 133 4.79 24.68 -3.23
N GLU A 134 4.64 25.89 -2.73
CA GLU A 134 5.04 26.28 -1.38
C GLU A 134 4.20 25.55 -0.32
N LYS A 135 2.86 25.54 -0.46
CA LYS A 135 1.95 24.83 0.44
C LYS A 135 2.27 23.34 0.57
N LEU A 136 2.59 22.69 -0.55
CA LEU A 136 2.96 21.28 -0.60
C LEU A 136 4.43 21.02 -0.26
N ARG A 137 5.22 22.07 0.00
CA ARG A 137 6.68 22.02 0.28
C ARG A 137 7.48 21.32 -0.83
N ILE A 138 7.11 21.57 -2.09
CA ILE A 138 7.75 20.98 -3.28
C ILE A 138 8.27 22.06 -4.28
N THR A 139 8.49 23.28 -3.84
CA THR A 139 9.01 24.37 -4.69
C THR A 139 10.31 24.00 -5.40
N HIS A 140 11.16 23.17 -4.76
CA HIS A 140 12.41 22.68 -5.33
C HIS A 140 12.23 21.69 -6.50
N LEU A 141 11.00 21.26 -6.78
CA LEU A 141 10.66 20.36 -7.90
C LEU A 141 10.16 21.13 -9.13
N LYS A 142 9.91 22.44 -9.03
CA LYS A 142 9.24 23.26 -10.05
C LYS A 142 9.73 22.99 -11.48
N GLU A 143 11.05 23.04 -11.69
CA GLU A 143 11.69 22.87 -13.00
C GLU A 143 12.09 21.41 -13.31
N LYS A 144 11.75 20.47 -12.42
CA LYS A 144 12.14 19.06 -12.59
C LYS A 144 11.27 18.36 -13.61
N THR A 145 11.89 17.42 -14.33
CA THR A 145 11.18 16.49 -15.21
C THR A 145 10.42 15.47 -14.37
N ILE A 146 9.12 15.30 -14.62
CA ILE A 146 8.21 14.43 -13.84
C ILE A 146 8.69 12.98 -13.79
N SER A 147 9.23 12.44 -14.90
CA SER A 147 9.74 11.07 -14.95
C SER A 147 10.94 10.80 -14.01
N THR A 148 11.59 11.85 -13.49
CA THR A 148 12.71 11.73 -12.54
C THR A 148 12.27 11.74 -11.08
N LEU A 149 10.99 12.01 -10.82
CA LEU A 149 10.45 12.13 -9.48
C LEU A 149 10.17 10.76 -8.84
N SER A 150 10.29 10.70 -7.51
CA SER A 150 9.80 9.54 -6.74
C SER A 150 8.27 9.48 -6.72
N GLY A 151 7.69 8.31 -6.42
CA GLY A 151 6.23 8.13 -6.33
C GLY A 151 5.56 9.16 -5.42
N GLY A 152 6.13 9.40 -4.22
CA GLY A 152 5.59 10.40 -3.30
C GLY A 152 5.71 11.85 -3.80
N GLN A 153 6.76 12.17 -4.57
CA GLN A 153 6.86 13.48 -5.21
C GLN A 153 5.83 13.64 -6.34
N LYS A 154 5.63 12.59 -7.14
CA LYS A 154 4.59 12.55 -8.18
C LYS A 154 3.19 12.74 -7.58
N GLN A 155 2.89 12.06 -6.47
CA GLN A 155 1.61 12.21 -5.77
C GLN A 155 1.37 13.65 -5.30
N LYS A 156 2.39 14.31 -4.75
CA LYS A 156 2.30 15.74 -4.37
C LYS A 156 2.14 16.65 -5.59
N VAL A 157 2.76 16.32 -6.72
CA VAL A 157 2.59 17.09 -7.97
C VAL A 157 1.18 16.91 -8.52
N ALA A 158 0.64 15.69 -8.57
CA ALA A 158 -0.75 15.45 -8.98
C ALA A 158 -1.75 16.23 -8.11
N LEU A 159 -1.53 16.23 -6.80
CA LEU A 159 -2.31 17.04 -5.86
C LEU A 159 -2.14 18.54 -6.13
N ALA A 160 -0.92 19.02 -6.47
CA ALA A 160 -0.66 20.43 -6.80
C ALA A 160 -1.48 20.87 -8.02
N CYS A 161 -1.57 20.04 -9.06
CA CYS A 161 -2.36 20.33 -10.26
C CYS A 161 -3.84 20.56 -9.91
N ILE A 162 -4.41 19.68 -9.06
CA ILE A 162 -5.80 19.81 -8.63
C ILE A 162 -6.01 21.02 -7.71
N LEU A 163 -5.16 21.22 -6.71
CA LEU A 163 -5.29 22.34 -5.77
C LEU A 163 -5.10 23.72 -6.42
N ALA A 164 -4.32 23.82 -7.49
CA ALA A 164 -4.13 25.07 -8.23
C ALA A 164 -5.43 25.55 -8.92
N MET A 165 -6.31 24.61 -9.27
CA MET A 165 -7.63 24.88 -9.86
C MET A 165 -8.68 25.28 -8.82
N GLU A 166 -8.40 25.08 -7.52
CA GLU A 166 -9.28 25.42 -6.37
C GLU A 166 -10.70 24.81 -6.45
N PRO A 167 -10.83 23.48 -6.69
CA PRO A 167 -12.13 22.84 -6.81
C PRO A 167 -12.87 22.77 -5.45
N GLU A 168 -14.21 22.72 -5.48
CA GLU A 168 -15.04 22.52 -4.29
C GLU A 168 -15.08 21.08 -3.81
N LEU A 169 -14.85 20.10 -4.71
CA LEU A 169 -14.74 18.68 -4.40
C LEU A 169 -13.39 18.12 -4.84
N ILE A 170 -12.71 17.45 -3.93
CA ILE A 170 -11.50 16.69 -4.24
C ILE A 170 -11.80 15.21 -3.97
N ILE A 171 -11.56 14.38 -4.97
CA ILE A 171 -11.67 12.92 -4.87
C ILE A 171 -10.25 12.36 -4.88
N LEU A 172 -9.89 11.60 -3.85
CA LEU A 172 -8.59 10.95 -3.74
C LEU A 172 -8.76 9.45 -3.87
N ASP A 173 -8.19 8.85 -4.92
CA ASP A 173 -8.24 7.41 -5.14
C ASP A 173 -6.91 6.77 -4.70
N GLU A 174 -6.91 6.12 -3.53
CA GLU A 174 -5.78 5.48 -2.88
C GLU A 174 -4.50 6.37 -2.86
N PRO A 175 -4.59 7.62 -2.36
CA PRO A 175 -3.52 8.60 -2.50
C PRO A 175 -2.24 8.23 -1.75
N THR A 176 -2.30 7.27 -0.81
CA THR A 176 -1.14 6.88 -0.02
C THR A 176 -0.55 5.52 -0.42
N SER A 177 -1.14 4.85 -1.42
CA SER A 177 -0.76 3.49 -1.82
C SER A 177 0.70 3.34 -2.29
N LEU A 178 1.28 4.38 -2.91
CA LEU A 178 2.65 4.40 -3.41
C LEU A 178 3.65 5.06 -2.43
N LEU A 179 3.19 5.47 -1.25
CA LEU A 179 3.98 6.17 -0.25
C LEU A 179 4.54 5.20 0.80
N ASP A 180 5.74 5.49 1.31
CA ASP A 180 6.17 4.88 2.54
C ASP A 180 5.31 5.38 3.72
N PRO A 181 5.22 4.63 4.84
CA PRO A 181 4.31 4.97 5.95
C PRO A 181 4.53 6.36 6.56
N PHE A 182 5.77 6.86 6.55
CA PHE A 182 6.08 8.21 7.06
C PHE A 182 5.53 9.27 6.10
N SER A 183 5.80 9.13 4.80
CA SER A 183 5.29 10.04 3.76
C SER A 183 3.76 9.99 3.66
N ALA A 184 3.14 8.83 3.86
CA ALA A 184 1.69 8.67 3.89
C ALA A 184 1.07 9.46 5.05
N ARG A 185 1.64 9.37 6.26
CA ARG A 185 1.19 10.15 7.42
C ARG A 185 1.32 11.66 7.17
N GLU A 186 2.48 12.11 6.67
CA GLU A 186 2.66 13.53 6.32
C GLU A 186 1.62 14.02 5.29
N PHE A 187 1.30 13.18 4.29
CA PHE A 187 0.30 13.50 3.27
C PHE A 187 -1.09 13.67 3.89
N VAL A 188 -1.52 12.76 4.76
CA VAL A 188 -2.82 12.85 5.42
C VAL A 188 -2.94 14.09 6.31
N HIS A 189 -1.90 14.39 7.10
CA HIS A 189 -1.87 15.61 7.92
C HIS A 189 -1.95 16.87 7.06
N LEU A 190 -1.19 16.91 5.95
CA LEU A 190 -1.24 18.01 5.00
C LEU A 190 -2.66 18.20 4.43
N MET A 191 -3.32 17.11 4.01
CA MET A 191 -4.70 17.16 3.50
C MET A 191 -5.69 17.66 4.53
N LYS A 192 -5.56 17.24 5.78
CA LYS A 192 -6.38 17.71 6.90
C LYS A 192 -6.21 19.23 7.11
N ASP A 193 -4.98 19.72 7.08
CA ASP A 193 -4.69 21.15 7.29
C ASP A 193 -5.22 22.00 6.10
N LEU A 194 -5.02 21.53 4.87
CA LEU A 194 -5.52 22.19 3.66
C LEU A 194 -7.05 22.22 3.62
N GLN A 195 -7.71 21.13 3.98
CA GLN A 195 -9.17 21.06 4.04
C GLN A 195 -9.73 22.05 5.07
N ARG A 196 -9.11 22.15 6.25
CA ARG A 196 -9.50 23.11 7.28
C ARG A 196 -9.29 24.56 6.86
N GLU A 197 -8.21 24.84 6.11
CA GLU A 197 -7.90 26.18 5.62
C GLU A 197 -8.83 26.60 4.47
N LYS A 198 -9.08 25.70 3.52
CA LYS A 198 -9.79 26.02 2.27
C LYS A 198 -11.27 25.66 2.27
N GLY A 199 -11.70 24.70 3.10
CA GLY A 199 -13.08 24.29 3.24
C GLY A 199 -13.67 23.49 2.09
N PHE A 200 -12.82 22.89 1.22
CA PHE A 200 -13.29 22.01 0.15
C PHE A 200 -13.88 20.69 0.71
N SER A 201 -14.77 20.07 -0.04
CA SER A 201 -15.30 18.74 0.28
C SER A 201 -14.31 17.66 -0.17
N LEU A 202 -14.25 16.55 0.56
CA LEU A 202 -13.28 15.50 0.32
C LEU A 202 -13.93 14.13 0.29
N LEU A 203 -13.73 13.37 -0.80
CA LEU A 203 -14.06 11.96 -0.88
C LEU A 203 -12.76 11.17 -0.98
N VAL A 204 -12.48 10.32 0.02
CA VAL A 204 -11.24 9.54 0.08
C VAL A 204 -11.55 8.06 -0.07
N ILE A 205 -11.00 7.45 -1.09
CA ILE A 205 -10.94 5.99 -1.26
C ILE A 205 -9.60 5.55 -0.70
N GLU A 206 -9.60 4.68 0.32
CA GLU A 206 -8.36 4.26 0.97
C GLU A 206 -8.47 2.88 1.63
N HIS A 207 -7.33 2.20 1.74
CA HIS A 207 -7.19 0.94 2.48
C HIS A 207 -6.41 1.11 3.78
N GLN A 208 -5.53 2.11 3.87
CA GLN A 208 -4.76 2.45 5.08
C GLN A 208 -5.51 3.51 5.89
N LEU A 209 -6.31 3.08 6.86
CA LEU A 209 -7.32 3.91 7.49
C LEU A 209 -6.84 4.66 8.75
N ASP A 210 -5.69 4.31 9.31
CA ASP A 210 -5.26 4.76 10.64
C ASP A 210 -5.29 6.28 10.82
N GLU A 211 -4.75 7.02 9.86
CA GLU A 211 -4.69 8.49 9.94
C GLU A 211 -5.99 9.15 9.42
N TRP A 212 -6.65 8.57 8.41
CA TRP A 212 -7.88 9.12 7.84
C TRP A 212 -9.09 8.99 8.77
N ALA A 213 -9.30 7.81 9.37
CA ALA A 213 -10.43 7.55 10.25
C ALA A 213 -10.39 8.37 11.55
N ALA A 214 -9.21 8.91 11.89
CA ALA A 214 -9.05 9.75 13.08
C ALA A 214 -9.70 11.14 12.96
N TRP A 215 -10.02 11.61 11.73
CA TRP A 215 -10.58 12.95 11.54
C TRP A 215 -11.73 13.04 10.51
N ILE A 216 -11.91 12.05 9.62
CA ILE A 216 -13.05 12.02 8.71
C ILE A 216 -14.26 11.44 9.45
N GLU A 217 -15.34 12.22 9.52
CA GLU A 217 -16.47 11.92 10.38
C GLU A 217 -17.47 10.94 9.78
N ARG A 218 -17.54 10.81 8.43
CA ARG A 218 -18.50 9.93 7.74
C ARG A 218 -17.79 8.90 6.89
N THR A 219 -18.34 7.68 6.90
CA THR A 219 -17.86 6.55 6.11
C THR A 219 -18.99 5.91 5.35
N ILE A 220 -18.78 5.67 4.05
CA ILE A 220 -19.63 4.86 3.18
C ILE A 220 -18.86 3.58 2.86
N ALA A 221 -19.48 2.41 3.04
CA ALA A 221 -18.86 1.13 2.76
C ALA A 221 -19.64 0.37 1.68
N LEU A 222 -18.92 -0.10 0.66
CA LEU A 222 -19.44 -0.95 -0.41
C LEU A 222 -19.17 -2.42 -0.12
N ASP A 223 -20.06 -3.29 -0.58
CA ASP A 223 -19.85 -4.74 -0.58
C ASP A 223 -19.11 -5.21 -1.85
N LYS A 224 -18.86 -6.51 -1.94
CA LYS A 224 -18.16 -7.13 -3.11
C LYS A 224 -18.92 -6.99 -4.44
N SER A 225 -20.22 -6.75 -4.38
CA SER A 225 -21.05 -6.53 -5.58
C SER A 225 -21.16 -5.06 -5.97
N GLY A 226 -20.43 -4.17 -5.27
CA GLY A 226 -20.45 -2.74 -5.49
C GLY A 226 -21.73 -2.07 -5.02
N LYS A 227 -22.47 -2.67 -4.06
CA LYS A 227 -23.62 -2.03 -3.44
C LYS A 227 -23.24 -1.33 -2.15
N LYS A 228 -23.94 -0.24 -1.83
CA LYS A 228 -23.77 0.44 -0.55
C LYS A 228 -24.28 -0.46 0.58
N ALA A 229 -23.34 -0.94 1.41
CA ALA A 229 -23.65 -1.81 2.55
C ALA A 229 -23.87 -1.02 3.84
N LEU A 230 -23.06 0.02 4.08
CA LEU A 230 -23.12 0.86 5.28
C LEU A 230 -22.92 2.33 4.89
N ASP A 231 -23.53 3.23 5.66
CA ASP A 231 -23.35 4.68 5.56
C ASP A 231 -23.63 5.30 6.93
N GLY A 232 -22.67 6.03 7.49
CA GLY A 232 -22.85 6.61 8.82
C GLY A 232 -21.57 7.23 9.40
N LEU A 233 -21.66 7.65 10.65
CA LEU A 233 -20.52 8.23 11.35
C LEU A 233 -19.38 7.21 11.47
N THR A 234 -18.18 7.59 11.04
CA THR A 234 -16.96 6.77 11.05
C THR A 234 -16.73 6.10 12.40
N LYS A 235 -16.84 6.87 13.48
CA LYS A 235 -16.70 6.36 14.84
C LYS A 235 -17.71 5.23 15.15
N ASN A 236 -18.97 5.42 14.79
CA ASN A 236 -20.02 4.44 15.07
C ASN A 236 -19.83 3.15 14.27
N LEU A 237 -19.45 3.27 12.99
CA LEU A 237 -19.22 2.11 12.14
C LEU A 237 -18.03 1.27 12.65
N PHE A 238 -16.91 1.88 12.99
CA PHE A 238 -15.77 1.13 13.52
C PHE A 238 -16.01 0.60 14.96
N GLN A 239 -16.87 1.24 15.74
CA GLN A 239 -17.20 0.80 17.09
C GLN A 239 -18.21 -0.35 17.12
N HIS A 240 -19.25 -0.28 16.29
CA HIS A 240 -20.39 -1.18 16.38
C HIS A 240 -20.52 -2.16 15.21
N GLU A 241 -19.96 -1.82 14.05
CA GLU A 241 -20.03 -2.62 12.82
C GLU A 241 -18.67 -3.20 12.40
N ALA A 242 -17.67 -3.23 13.30
CA ALA A 242 -16.33 -3.70 12.98
C ALA A 242 -16.32 -5.12 12.39
N GLU A 243 -17.15 -6.04 12.92
CA GLU A 243 -17.26 -7.41 12.40
C GLU A 243 -17.92 -7.46 11.01
N THR A 244 -18.88 -6.57 10.75
CA THR A 244 -19.49 -6.41 9.42
C THR A 244 -18.45 -5.89 8.42
N LEU A 245 -17.68 -4.86 8.80
CA LEU A 245 -16.59 -4.32 7.97
C LEU A 245 -15.52 -5.38 7.66
N LYS A 246 -15.09 -6.16 8.65
CA LYS A 246 -14.16 -7.29 8.45
C LYS A 246 -14.72 -8.34 7.47
N LYS A 247 -16.01 -8.70 7.59
CA LYS A 247 -16.67 -9.63 6.66
C LYS A 247 -16.76 -9.09 5.24
N LEU A 248 -16.90 -7.79 5.07
CA LEU A 248 -16.84 -7.11 3.78
C LEU A 248 -15.42 -7.07 3.19
N GLY A 249 -14.39 -7.42 3.96
CA GLY A 249 -12.98 -7.34 3.55
C GLY A 249 -12.36 -5.96 3.76
N ILE A 250 -13.01 -5.09 4.53
CA ILE A 250 -12.55 -3.74 4.82
C ILE A 250 -11.59 -3.78 6.02
N ALA A 251 -10.46 -3.07 5.90
CA ALA A 251 -9.48 -2.92 6.97
C ALA A 251 -10.08 -2.20 8.17
N ILE A 252 -9.64 -2.58 9.36
CA ILE A 252 -9.97 -1.88 10.61
C ILE A 252 -8.72 -1.10 11.05
N PRO A 253 -8.84 0.15 11.50
CA PRO A 253 -7.70 0.90 12.02
C PRO A 253 -6.92 0.14 13.10
N LYS A 254 -5.61 0.23 13.07
CA LYS A 254 -4.70 -0.49 14.01
C LYS A 254 -5.02 -0.15 15.47
N VAL A 255 -5.44 1.09 15.73
CA VAL A 255 -5.90 1.53 17.05
C VAL A 255 -7.06 0.67 17.55
N CYS A 256 -8.07 0.40 16.71
CA CYS A 256 -9.21 -0.44 17.07
C CYS A 256 -8.80 -1.90 17.34
N HIS A 257 -7.92 -2.46 16.50
CA HIS A 257 -7.38 -3.81 16.72
C HIS A 257 -6.62 -3.94 18.05
N LEU A 258 -5.81 -2.93 18.38
CA LEU A 258 -5.05 -2.94 19.62
C LEU A 258 -5.97 -2.84 20.84
N GLN A 259 -7.00 -1.97 20.78
CA GLN A 259 -7.99 -1.82 21.84
C GLN A 259 -8.82 -3.10 22.06
N GLU A 260 -9.28 -3.74 20.97
CA GLU A 260 -9.98 -5.03 21.05
C GLU A 260 -9.12 -6.08 21.74
N LYS A 261 -7.84 -6.20 21.35
CA LYS A 261 -6.88 -7.15 21.91
C LYS A 261 -6.58 -6.88 23.39
N LEU A 262 -6.60 -5.61 23.80
CA LEU A 262 -6.25 -5.17 25.16
C LEU A 262 -7.51 -4.90 26.02
N SER A 263 -8.71 -5.10 25.50
CA SER A 263 -10.01 -4.83 26.16
C SER A 263 -10.11 -3.38 26.68
N MET A 264 -9.73 -2.41 25.86
CA MET A 264 -9.68 -1.00 26.20
C MET A 264 -10.89 -0.22 25.66
N PRO A 265 -11.18 0.98 26.22
CA PRO A 265 -12.20 1.87 25.67
C PRO A 265 -11.95 2.24 24.20
N PHE A 266 -13.02 2.35 23.43
CA PHE A 266 -12.94 2.63 21.99
C PHE A 266 -12.54 4.09 21.70
N THR A 267 -11.54 4.28 20.86
CA THR A 267 -11.19 5.55 20.22
C THR A 267 -10.59 5.31 18.84
N LEU A 268 -10.75 6.26 17.93
CA LEU A 268 -10.06 6.29 16.64
C LEU A 268 -8.75 7.10 16.69
N SER A 269 -8.53 7.88 17.77
CA SER A 269 -7.34 8.69 17.96
C SER A 269 -6.29 7.93 18.75
N LYS A 270 -5.09 7.81 18.16
CA LYS A 270 -3.93 7.24 18.87
C LYS A 270 -3.47 8.14 20.03
N GLU A 271 -3.62 9.46 19.90
CA GLU A 271 -3.28 10.42 20.94
C GLU A 271 -4.17 10.23 22.20
N MET A 272 -5.44 9.86 21.98
CA MET A 272 -6.32 9.50 23.10
C MET A 272 -5.94 8.15 23.71
N LEU A 273 -5.63 7.15 22.87
CA LEU A 273 -5.17 5.85 23.34
C LEU A 273 -3.89 5.96 24.19
N PHE A 274 -2.94 6.78 23.76
CA PHE A 274 -1.64 6.93 24.42
C PHE A 274 -1.71 7.57 25.81
N LYS A 275 -2.79 8.27 26.12
CA LYS A 275 -3.04 8.80 27.48
C LYS A 275 -3.46 7.71 28.48
N GLU A 276 -3.95 6.58 28.00
CA GLU A 276 -4.32 5.46 28.86
C GLU A 276 -3.07 4.66 29.27
N PRO A 277 -3.06 4.03 30.46
CA PRO A 277 -1.94 3.19 30.87
C PRO A 277 -1.91 1.90 30.03
N ILE A 278 -0.69 1.46 29.67
CA ILE A 278 -0.51 0.19 28.95
C ILE A 278 -0.82 -0.98 29.89
N PRO A 279 -1.74 -1.89 29.56
CA PRO A 279 -2.01 -3.07 30.36
C PRO A 279 -0.77 -3.96 30.52
N ALA A 280 -0.55 -4.54 31.71
CA ALA A 280 0.63 -5.36 31.99
C ALA A 280 0.63 -6.68 31.17
N GLY A 281 1.81 -7.12 30.71
CA GLY A 281 2.02 -8.49 30.18
C GLY A 281 2.03 -8.65 28.65
N HIS A 282 2.10 -7.59 27.85
CA HIS A 282 1.93 -7.67 26.40
C HIS A 282 3.21 -7.74 25.52
N ALA A 283 4.39 -7.55 26.09
CA ALA A 283 5.65 -7.74 25.36
C ALA A 283 6.09 -9.21 25.40
N LYS A 284 5.54 -10.05 24.54
CA LYS A 284 6.10 -11.41 24.36
C LYS A 284 7.44 -11.30 23.64
N LYS A 285 8.54 -11.62 24.35
CA LYS A 285 9.83 -11.87 23.70
C LYS A 285 9.67 -13.11 22.81
N LYS A 286 9.78 -12.93 21.48
CA LYS A 286 10.00 -14.07 20.59
C LYS A 286 11.42 -14.59 20.85
N GLU A 287 11.57 -15.90 20.99
CA GLU A 287 12.88 -16.55 21.07
C GLU A 287 13.64 -16.36 19.76
N ALA A 288 14.96 -16.24 19.85
CA ALA A 288 15.81 -16.16 18.68
C ALA A 288 15.64 -17.44 17.81
N PRO A 289 15.66 -17.32 16.48
CA PRO A 289 15.50 -18.48 15.60
C PRO A 289 16.60 -19.52 15.84
N SER A 290 16.20 -20.77 16.10
CA SER A 290 17.11 -21.89 16.45
C SER A 290 17.52 -22.76 15.26
N GLY A 291 17.09 -22.45 14.04
CA GLY A 291 17.38 -23.23 12.82
C GLY A 291 18.86 -23.13 12.38
N GLU A 292 19.32 -24.13 11.61
CA GLU A 292 20.63 -24.10 10.96
C GLU A 292 20.73 -22.95 9.95
N SER A 293 21.94 -22.41 9.76
CA SER A 293 22.20 -21.41 8.71
C SER A 293 22.05 -22.05 7.32
N VAL A 294 21.13 -21.52 6.53
CA VAL A 294 20.84 -22.00 5.17
C VAL A 294 21.52 -21.11 4.14
N LEU A 295 21.54 -19.80 4.37
CA LEU A 295 22.19 -18.82 3.51
C LEU A 295 23.09 -17.93 4.35
N GLU A 296 24.37 -17.80 3.94
CA GLU A 296 25.33 -16.90 4.58
C GLU A 296 25.87 -15.89 3.57
N VAL A 297 25.85 -14.64 3.99
CA VAL A 297 26.35 -13.50 3.22
C VAL A 297 27.51 -12.88 3.97
N SER A 298 28.66 -12.70 3.32
CA SER A 298 29.88 -12.16 3.92
C SER A 298 30.46 -11.05 3.05
N SER A 299 30.60 -9.85 3.62
CA SER A 299 31.21 -8.66 3.01
C SER A 299 30.72 -8.36 1.60
N LEU A 300 29.39 -8.51 1.38
CA LEU A 300 28.77 -8.35 0.08
C LEU A 300 28.70 -6.88 -0.30
N SER A 301 29.15 -6.54 -1.52
CA SER A 301 29.05 -5.18 -2.06
C SER A 301 28.54 -5.20 -3.50
N PHE A 302 27.74 -4.17 -3.84
CA PHE A 302 27.18 -3.99 -5.17
C PHE A 302 27.16 -2.51 -5.56
N ALA A 303 27.51 -2.23 -6.82
CA ALA A 303 27.42 -0.90 -7.42
C ALA A 303 26.77 -0.99 -8.80
N ARG A 304 26.04 0.06 -9.17
CA ARG A 304 25.45 0.24 -10.51
C ARG A 304 26.18 1.37 -11.21
N GLY A 305 27.07 1.00 -12.15
CA GLY A 305 28.02 1.96 -12.72
C GLY A 305 28.98 2.48 -11.65
N GLN A 306 29.00 3.80 -11.45
CA GLN A 306 29.82 4.44 -10.41
C GLN A 306 29.09 4.61 -9.05
N GLN A 307 27.80 4.34 -9.00
CA GLN A 307 27.01 4.52 -7.78
C GLN A 307 27.07 3.26 -6.94
N THR A 308 27.62 3.34 -5.73
CA THR A 308 27.54 2.28 -4.73
C THR A 308 26.10 2.19 -4.22
N ILE A 309 25.50 0.99 -4.31
CA ILE A 309 24.15 0.71 -3.81
C ILE A 309 24.25 0.18 -2.38
N PHE A 310 25.11 -0.83 -2.15
CA PHE A 310 25.41 -1.28 -0.80
C PHE A 310 26.86 -1.80 -0.72
N LYS A 311 27.43 -1.73 0.48
CA LYS A 311 28.85 -2.05 0.73
C LYS A 311 28.99 -2.84 2.03
N ASP A 312 29.80 -3.91 1.99
CA ASP A 312 30.23 -4.71 3.15
C ASP A 312 29.07 -5.26 4.00
N ILE A 313 28.04 -5.79 3.35
CA ILE A 313 26.88 -6.37 4.04
C ILE A 313 27.18 -7.81 4.42
N SER A 314 26.92 -8.16 5.70
CA SER A 314 27.07 -9.52 6.22
C SER A 314 25.89 -9.89 7.10
N PHE A 315 25.25 -11.04 6.85
CA PHE A 315 24.14 -11.59 7.62
C PHE A 315 23.92 -13.08 7.28
N SER A 316 23.05 -13.74 8.04
CA SER A 316 22.68 -15.13 7.77
C SER A 316 21.16 -15.33 7.82
N LEU A 317 20.63 -16.25 7.00
CA LEU A 317 19.26 -16.70 7.03
C LEU A 317 19.19 -18.13 7.57
N ARG A 318 18.27 -18.37 8.51
CA ARG A 318 18.09 -19.67 9.17
C ARG A 318 16.87 -20.40 8.64
N GLY A 319 16.96 -21.72 8.52
CA GLY A 319 15.84 -22.58 8.13
C GLY A 319 14.68 -22.44 9.13
N GLY A 320 13.45 -22.39 8.62
CA GLY A 320 12.26 -22.23 9.45
C GLY A 320 12.13 -20.85 10.11
N SER A 321 12.81 -19.83 9.59
CA SER A 321 12.69 -18.45 10.10
C SER A 321 12.23 -17.48 9.03
N LEU A 322 11.54 -16.42 9.46
CA LEU A 322 11.17 -15.26 8.66
C LEU A 322 12.04 -14.07 9.07
N THR A 323 12.92 -13.65 8.17
CA THR A 323 13.74 -12.44 8.31
C THR A 323 13.10 -11.32 7.51
N ALA A 324 12.79 -10.20 8.15
CA ALA A 324 12.33 -8.99 7.47
C ALA A 324 13.52 -8.13 7.05
N LEU A 325 13.54 -7.67 5.80
CA LEU A 325 14.50 -6.69 5.28
C LEU A 325 13.78 -5.35 5.12
N VAL A 326 14.16 -4.38 5.93
CA VAL A 326 13.51 -3.07 6.00
C VAL A 326 14.51 -1.92 5.77
N GLY A 327 14.00 -0.72 5.52
CA GLY A 327 14.81 0.48 5.29
C GLY A 327 14.13 1.44 4.31
N PRO A 328 14.65 2.66 4.13
CA PRO A 328 14.10 3.68 3.23
C PRO A 328 14.01 3.20 1.77
N ASN A 329 13.15 3.84 0.99
CA ASN A 329 13.11 3.60 -0.46
C ASN A 329 14.43 4.01 -1.11
N GLY A 330 14.85 3.23 -2.12
CA GLY A 330 16.11 3.48 -2.82
C GLY A 330 17.38 2.97 -2.15
N THR A 331 17.33 2.36 -0.96
CA THR A 331 18.52 1.82 -0.26
C THR A 331 19.06 0.50 -0.86
N GLY A 332 18.41 -0.03 -1.90
CA GLY A 332 18.89 -1.22 -2.59
C GLY A 332 18.34 -2.56 -2.08
N LYS A 333 17.23 -2.58 -1.33
CA LYS A 333 16.61 -3.81 -0.82
C LYS A 333 16.29 -4.82 -1.92
N SER A 334 15.52 -4.42 -2.95
CA SER A 334 15.20 -5.28 -4.11
C SER A 334 16.43 -5.67 -4.92
N THR A 335 17.44 -4.78 -4.98
CA THR A 335 18.74 -5.09 -5.59
C THR A 335 19.47 -6.17 -4.79
N LEU A 336 19.44 -6.11 -3.46
CA LEU A 336 20.03 -7.15 -2.62
C LEU A 336 19.35 -8.51 -2.87
N LEU A 337 18.02 -8.57 -2.90
CA LEU A 337 17.31 -9.80 -3.26
C LEU A 337 17.71 -10.32 -4.64
N SER A 338 17.82 -9.43 -5.62
CA SER A 338 18.25 -9.80 -6.99
C SER A 338 19.68 -10.36 -7.03
N VAL A 339 20.58 -9.83 -6.21
CA VAL A 339 21.96 -10.37 -6.06
C VAL A 339 21.93 -11.73 -5.37
N LEU A 340 21.13 -11.91 -4.31
CA LEU A 340 20.96 -13.20 -3.62
C LEU A 340 20.36 -14.25 -4.55
N ALA A 341 19.38 -13.88 -5.37
CA ALA A 341 18.79 -14.75 -6.39
C ALA A 341 19.72 -15.04 -7.59
N ARG A 342 20.94 -14.47 -7.59
CA ARG A 342 21.90 -14.54 -8.71
C ARG A 342 21.38 -13.99 -10.04
N LEU A 343 20.40 -13.07 -9.98
CA LEU A 343 19.94 -12.28 -11.12
C LEU A 343 20.93 -11.16 -11.45
N MET A 344 21.67 -10.69 -10.44
CA MET A 344 22.73 -9.68 -10.57
C MET A 344 24.03 -10.20 -9.97
N LYS A 345 25.17 -9.81 -10.55
CA LYS A 345 26.49 -10.22 -10.07
C LYS A 345 27.00 -9.21 -9.06
N PRO A 346 27.39 -9.61 -7.82
CA PRO A 346 28.00 -8.71 -6.86
C PRO A 346 29.38 -8.23 -7.31
N GLN A 347 29.77 -7.06 -6.83
CA GLN A 347 31.12 -6.49 -7.06
C GLN A 347 32.18 -7.23 -6.22
N SER A 348 31.85 -7.54 -4.97
CA SER A 348 32.67 -8.28 -4.04
C SER A 348 31.84 -9.02 -3.00
N GLY A 349 32.49 -9.86 -2.20
CA GLY A 349 31.86 -10.64 -1.13
C GLY A 349 31.55 -12.08 -1.53
N LYS A 350 30.99 -12.83 -0.59
CA LYS A 350 30.68 -14.25 -0.75
C LYS A 350 29.23 -14.51 -0.32
N ILE A 351 28.55 -15.39 -1.03
CA ILE A 351 27.24 -15.92 -0.68
C ILE A 351 27.37 -17.45 -0.67
N LEU A 352 27.06 -18.05 0.46
CA LEU A 352 27.05 -19.51 0.63
C LEU A 352 25.60 -19.96 0.80
N LEU A 353 25.23 -21.04 0.13
CA LEU A 353 23.98 -21.77 0.33
C LEU A 353 24.35 -23.18 0.80
N TYR A 354 24.03 -23.54 2.05
CA TYR A 354 24.49 -24.78 2.70
C TYR A 354 26.00 -24.97 2.59
N ASP A 355 26.78 -23.99 3.05
CA ASP A 355 28.26 -23.96 3.03
C ASP A 355 28.92 -24.04 1.64
N GLN A 356 28.12 -24.09 0.57
CA GLN A 356 28.64 -24.09 -0.80
C GLN A 356 28.49 -22.73 -1.45
N PRO A 357 29.53 -22.15 -2.07
CA PRO A 357 29.47 -20.90 -2.80
C PRO A 357 28.36 -20.92 -3.86
N LEU A 358 27.50 -19.87 -3.85
CA LEU A 358 26.33 -19.77 -4.72
C LEU A 358 26.68 -19.91 -6.22
N GLN A 359 27.88 -19.44 -6.61
CA GLN A 359 28.40 -19.53 -7.99
C GLN A 359 28.70 -20.96 -8.45
N LYS A 360 28.90 -21.91 -7.51
CA LYS A 360 29.16 -23.31 -7.84
C LYS A 360 27.88 -24.10 -8.18
N TYR A 361 26.73 -23.60 -7.81
CA TYR A 361 25.46 -24.26 -8.19
C TYR A 361 25.17 -24.05 -9.67
N LYS A 362 24.77 -25.13 -10.36
CA LYS A 362 24.17 -25.00 -11.68
C LYS A 362 22.85 -24.24 -11.56
N GLU A 363 22.50 -23.44 -12.54
CA GLU A 363 21.31 -22.59 -12.50
C GLU A 363 20.04 -23.40 -12.17
N LYS A 364 19.86 -24.55 -12.82
CA LYS A 364 18.72 -25.44 -12.59
C LYS A 364 18.67 -26.00 -11.15
N GLU A 365 19.80 -26.22 -10.51
CA GLU A 365 19.88 -26.69 -9.12
C GLU A 365 19.59 -25.55 -8.14
N LEU A 366 20.08 -24.35 -8.45
CA LEU A 366 19.81 -23.16 -7.63
C LEU A 366 18.32 -22.84 -7.61
N ARG A 367 17.66 -22.82 -8.77
CA ARG A 367 16.21 -22.56 -8.90
C ARG A 367 15.35 -23.57 -8.15
N LYS A 368 15.83 -24.80 -7.93
CA LYS A 368 15.12 -25.79 -7.11
C LYS A 368 15.21 -25.54 -5.61
N ARG A 369 16.20 -24.75 -5.16
CA ARG A 369 16.50 -24.51 -3.76
C ARG A 369 16.17 -23.09 -3.31
N MET A 370 16.09 -22.16 -4.27
CA MET A 370 15.84 -20.75 -4.00
C MET A 370 14.71 -20.23 -4.90
N GLY A 371 13.63 -19.76 -4.28
CA GLY A 371 12.51 -19.09 -4.92
C GLY A 371 12.65 -17.57 -4.80
N PHE A 372 12.23 -16.84 -5.82
CA PHE A 372 12.18 -15.39 -5.82
C PHE A 372 10.81 -14.93 -6.34
N VAL A 373 10.11 -14.14 -5.54
CA VAL A 373 8.80 -13.57 -5.88
C VAL A 373 8.96 -12.07 -6.02
N PHE A 374 8.66 -11.55 -7.20
CA PHE A 374 8.75 -10.14 -7.53
C PHE A 374 7.65 -9.32 -6.86
N GLN A 375 7.90 -8.02 -6.68
CA GLN A 375 6.91 -7.06 -6.20
C GLN A 375 5.66 -7.03 -7.12
N ASN A 376 5.86 -6.97 -8.44
CA ASN A 376 4.77 -7.22 -9.40
C ASN A 376 4.82 -8.69 -9.84
N PRO A 377 3.81 -9.53 -9.47
CA PRO A 377 3.77 -10.95 -9.83
C PRO A 377 3.69 -11.19 -11.34
N GLU A 378 3.18 -10.24 -12.13
CA GLU A 378 3.03 -10.36 -13.58
C GLU A 378 4.39 -10.49 -14.30
N HIS A 379 5.46 -9.96 -13.72
CA HIS A 379 6.81 -10.11 -14.27
C HIS A 379 7.32 -11.56 -14.25
N GLN A 380 6.58 -12.45 -13.61
CA GLN A 380 6.95 -13.85 -13.44
C GLN A 380 6.20 -14.78 -14.40
N PHE A 381 5.04 -14.37 -14.91
CA PHE A 381 4.14 -15.21 -15.68
C PHE A 381 4.52 -15.24 -17.16
N VAL A 382 4.53 -16.46 -17.74
CA VAL A 382 4.99 -16.72 -19.10
C VAL A 382 4.05 -17.63 -19.90
N THR A 383 2.98 -18.19 -19.28
CA THR A 383 2.08 -19.15 -19.91
C THR A 383 0.65 -18.61 -20.01
N ASP A 384 -0.20 -19.31 -20.77
CA ASP A 384 -1.57 -18.89 -21.05
C ASP A 384 -2.58 -19.34 -19.99
N THR A 385 -2.20 -20.33 -19.13
CA THR A 385 -3.09 -20.80 -18.05
C THR A 385 -2.39 -20.85 -16.70
N VAL A 386 -3.17 -20.68 -15.62
CA VAL A 386 -2.71 -20.83 -14.23
C VAL A 386 -2.11 -22.22 -13.99
N TYR A 387 -2.70 -23.25 -14.60
CA TYR A 387 -2.19 -24.63 -14.49
C TYR A 387 -0.85 -24.80 -15.19
N ASP A 388 -0.71 -24.31 -16.41
CA ASP A 388 0.53 -24.39 -17.18
C ASP A 388 1.65 -23.59 -16.52
N GLU A 389 1.32 -22.48 -15.83
CA GLU A 389 2.30 -21.69 -15.10
C GLU A 389 2.97 -22.49 -13.97
N LEU A 390 2.23 -23.36 -13.28
CA LEU A 390 2.79 -24.28 -12.30
C LEU A 390 3.69 -25.34 -12.94
N LEU A 391 3.33 -25.84 -14.11
CA LEU A 391 4.09 -26.86 -14.83
C LEU A 391 5.27 -26.32 -15.61
N PHE A 392 5.38 -25.00 -15.77
CA PHE A 392 6.43 -24.38 -16.57
C PHE A 392 7.83 -24.77 -16.07
N GLY A 393 8.66 -25.28 -17.00
CA GLY A 393 10.01 -25.75 -16.69
C GLY A 393 10.09 -27.07 -15.92
N GLN A 394 8.97 -27.72 -15.62
CA GLN A 394 8.92 -29.03 -14.98
C GLN A 394 9.05 -30.16 -16.01
N LYS A 395 9.37 -31.37 -15.53
CA LYS A 395 9.24 -32.56 -16.37
C LYS A 395 7.78 -33.03 -16.31
N ALA A 396 7.17 -33.23 -17.46
CA ALA A 396 5.82 -33.81 -17.53
C ALA A 396 5.84 -35.25 -17.02
N ASN A 397 5.25 -35.47 -15.84
CA ASN A 397 5.03 -36.80 -15.25
C ASN A 397 3.91 -36.69 -14.19
N ALA A 398 3.35 -37.83 -13.83
CA ALA A 398 2.23 -37.93 -12.90
C ALA A 398 2.53 -37.33 -11.50
N GLU A 399 3.78 -37.26 -11.08
CA GLU A 399 4.19 -36.68 -9.79
C GLU A 399 4.10 -35.15 -9.82
N THR A 400 4.62 -34.52 -10.90
CA THR A 400 4.54 -33.07 -11.08
C THR A 400 3.11 -32.61 -11.27
N GLU A 401 2.27 -33.37 -11.99
CA GLU A 401 0.85 -33.06 -12.15
C GLU A 401 0.09 -33.13 -10.81
N LYS A 402 0.31 -34.20 -10.02
CA LYS A 402 -0.26 -34.29 -8.67
C LYS A 402 0.20 -33.14 -7.76
N LYS A 403 1.47 -32.75 -7.84
CA LYS A 403 2.00 -31.62 -7.07
C LYS A 403 1.34 -30.31 -7.49
N ALA A 404 1.17 -30.07 -8.80
CA ALA A 404 0.50 -28.88 -9.30
C ALA A 404 -0.96 -28.82 -8.80
N GLN A 405 -1.71 -29.92 -8.92
CA GLN A 405 -3.09 -30.00 -8.40
C GLN A 405 -3.16 -29.74 -6.90
N HIS A 406 -2.26 -30.35 -6.12
CA HIS A 406 -2.18 -30.12 -4.67
C HIS A 406 -1.86 -28.64 -4.34
N LEU A 407 -0.97 -27.97 -5.11
CA LEU A 407 -0.68 -26.57 -4.91
C LEU A 407 -1.87 -25.69 -5.30
N LEU A 408 -2.56 -25.96 -6.41
CA LEU A 408 -3.79 -25.24 -6.74
C LEU A 408 -4.81 -25.31 -5.60
N GLN A 409 -5.03 -26.51 -5.04
CA GLN A 409 -5.90 -26.71 -3.90
C GLN A 409 -5.43 -25.93 -2.66
N ARG A 410 -4.15 -26.11 -2.31
CA ARG A 410 -3.54 -25.46 -1.15
C ARG A 410 -3.65 -23.93 -1.20
N PHE A 411 -3.57 -23.33 -2.40
CA PHE A 411 -3.61 -21.89 -2.63
C PHE A 411 -4.99 -21.38 -3.06
N GLY A 412 -6.02 -22.26 -3.13
CA GLY A 412 -7.39 -21.89 -3.50
C GLY A 412 -7.49 -21.35 -4.93
N LEU A 413 -6.72 -21.94 -5.86
CA LEU A 413 -6.66 -21.58 -7.28
C LEU A 413 -7.26 -22.63 -8.21
N GLU A 414 -7.87 -23.70 -7.68
CA GLU A 414 -8.40 -24.82 -8.49
C GLU A 414 -9.41 -24.36 -9.55
N HIS A 415 -10.33 -23.48 -9.16
CA HIS A 415 -11.37 -22.94 -10.03
C HIS A 415 -10.85 -21.97 -11.09
N LEU A 416 -9.57 -21.62 -11.03
CA LEU A 416 -8.88 -20.70 -11.96
C LEU A 416 -7.86 -21.42 -12.84
N ALA A 417 -7.78 -22.76 -12.77
CA ALA A 417 -6.74 -23.55 -13.45
C ALA A 417 -6.62 -23.23 -14.94
N ASP A 418 -7.75 -23.05 -15.62
CA ASP A 418 -7.83 -22.78 -17.06
C ASP A 418 -7.85 -21.27 -17.40
N HIS A 419 -7.79 -20.37 -16.37
CA HIS A 419 -7.80 -18.93 -16.62
C HIS A 419 -6.41 -18.43 -16.95
N HIS A 420 -6.37 -17.36 -17.75
CA HIS A 420 -5.12 -16.65 -18.06
C HIS A 420 -4.55 -16.00 -16.77
N PRO A 421 -3.24 -16.14 -16.47
CA PRO A 421 -2.63 -15.57 -15.26
C PRO A 421 -2.80 -14.06 -15.10
N PHE A 422 -2.92 -13.33 -16.22
CA PHE A 422 -3.15 -11.87 -16.19
C PHE A 422 -4.63 -11.49 -15.93
N ALA A 423 -5.57 -12.42 -16.13
CA ALA A 423 -7.00 -12.17 -15.93
C ALA A 423 -7.49 -12.38 -14.49
N ILE A 424 -6.66 -12.95 -13.61
CA ILE A 424 -7.02 -13.18 -12.20
C ILE A 424 -6.69 -11.97 -11.33
N SER A 425 -7.30 -11.88 -10.12
CA SER A 425 -7.08 -10.75 -9.21
C SER A 425 -5.64 -10.67 -8.70
N GLN A 426 -5.19 -9.49 -8.25
CA GLN A 426 -3.83 -9.27 -7.74
C GLN A 426 -3.47 -10.23 -6.59
N GLY A 427 -4.40 -10.49 -5.65
CA GLY A 427 -4.19 -11.47 -4.58
C GLY A 427 -4.04 -12.91 -5.11
N GLN A 428 -4.81 -13.28 -6.16
CA GLN A 428 -4.68 -14.58 -6.82
C GLN A 428 -3.36 -14.68 -7.60
N LYS A 429 -2.94 -13.62 -8.30
CA LYS A 429 -1.63 -13.53 -8.96
C LYS A 429 -0.49 -13.74 -7.96
N ARG A 430 -0.58 -13.13 -6.78
CA ARG A 430 0.42 -13.29 -5.73
C ARG A 430 0.47 -14.73 -5.22
N ARG A 431 -0.69 -15.36 -4.96
CA ARG A 431 -0.76 -16.77 -4.56
C ARG A 431 -0.18 -17.70 -5.64
N LEU A 432 -0.50 -17.46 -6.90
CA LEU A 432 0.09 -18.20 -8.03
C LEU A 432 1.62 -18.04 -8.07
N SER A 433 2.11 -16.83 -7.97
CA SER A 433 3.55 -16.51 -7.98
C SER A 433 4.33 -17.25 -6.89
N VAL A 434 3.77 -17.39 -5.68
CA VAL A 434 4.37 -18.20 -4.62
C VAL A 434 4.24 -19.70 -4.91
N ALA A 435 3.07 -20.14 -5.40
CA ALA A 435 2.81 -21.55 -5.71
C ALA A 435 3.78 -22.10 -6.77
N THR A 436 4.11 -21.31 -7.81
CA THR A 436 5.08 -21.68 -8.85
C THR A 436 6.48 -21.94 -8.24
N MET A 437 6.91 -21.15 -7.26
CA MET A 437 8.19 -21.38 -6.57
C MET A 437 8.18 -22.70 -5.80
N LEU A 438 7.05 -23.07 -5.17
CA LEU A 438 6.92 -24.29 -4.37
C LEU A 438 6.75 -25.57 -5.20
N MET A 439 6.69 -25.47 -6.51
CA MET A 439 6.82 -26.65 -7.38
C MET A 439 8.17 -27.37 -7.17
N HIS A 440 9.14 -26.70 -6.59
CA HIS A 440 10.43 -27.27 -6.16
C HIS A 440 10.51 -27.40 -4.63
N ASP A 441 11.55 -28.07 -4.14
CA ASP A 441 11.90 -28.15 -2.71
C ASP A 441 12.74 -26.91 -2.31
N VAL A 442 12.05 -25.77 -2.25
CA VAL A 442 12.68 -24.47 -1.98
C VAL A 442 13.13 -24.42 -0.51
N LYS A 443 14.39 -24.06 -0.29
CA LYS A 443 15.01 -23.91 1.04
C LYS A 443 15.13 -22.45 1.46
N VAL A 444 15.21 -21.56 0.48
CA VAL A 444 15.22 -20.10 0.69
C VAL A 444 14.15 -19.48 -0.21
N LEU A 445 13.25 -18.70 0.38
CA LEU A 445 12.23 -17.95 -0.33
C LEU A 445 12.46 -16.46 -0.13
N LEU A 446 12.70 -15.76 -1.23
CA LEU A 446 12.93 -14.32 -1.29
C LEU A 446 11.65 -13.64 -1.76
N LEU A 447 11.08 -12.73 -0.97
CA LEU A 447 9.81 -12.06 -1.23
C LEU A 447 10.03 -10.54 -1.28
N ASP A 448 9.70 -9.92 -2.39
CA ASP A 448 9.76 -8.46 -2.54
C ASP A 448 8.35 -7.87 -2.36
N GLU A 449 8.11 -7.27 -1.20
CA GLU A 449 6.83 -6.63 -0.79
C GLU A 449 5.57 -7.47 -1.07
N PRO A 450 5.45 -8.67 -0.48
CA PRO A 450 4.40 -9.62 -0.85
C PRO A 450 2.96 -9.17 -0.49
N THR A 451 2.80 -8.18 0.38
CA THR A 451 1.49 -7.65 0.83
C THR A 451 1.16 -6.28 0.24
N PHE A 452 2.06 -5.71 -0.57
CA PHE A 452 1.88 -4.39 -1.15
C PHE A 452 0.65 -4.31 -2.07
N GLY A 453 -0.16 -3.25 -1.93
CA GLY A 453 -1.35 -3.03 -2.75
C GLY A 453 -2.48 -4.03 -2.53
N GLN A 454 -2.49 -4.75 -1.39
CA GLN A 454 -3.54 -5.71 -1.06
C GLN A 454 -4.47 -5.16 0.03
N ASP A 455 -5.73 -5.56 -0.05
CA ASP A 455 -6.66 -5.36 1.07
C ASP A 455 -6.25 -6.20 2.30
N ALA A 456 -6.74 -5.81 3.47
CA ALA A 456 -6.35 -6.41 4.76
C ALA A 456 -6.57 -7.93 4.81
N ARG A 457 -7.64 -8.44 4.20
CA ARG A 457 -7.95 -9.86 4.17
C ARG A 457 -6.95 -10.63 3.31
N THR A 458 -6.69 -10.13 2.10
CA THR A 458 -5.74 -10.74 1.17
C THR A 458 -4.32 -10.71 1.73
N ALA A 459 -3.92 -9.61 2.38
CA ALA A 459 -2.63 -9.51 3.08
C ALA A 459 -2.50 -10.51 4.24
N ALA A 460 -3.56 -10.68 5.04
CA ALA A 460 -3.58 -11.67 6.12
C ALA A 460 -3.47 -13.11 5.57
N GLU A 461 -4.24 -13.46 4.52
CA GLU A 461 -4.15 -14.77 3.85
C GLU A 461 -2.72 -15.02 3.30
N CYS A 462 -2.08 -14.00 2.73
CA CYS A 462 -0.70 -14.07 2.26
C CYS A 462 0.28 -14.34 3.42
N MET A 463 0.15 -13.64 4.54
CA MET A 463 1.02 -13.85 5.71
C MET A 463 0.83 -15.21 6.36
N GLU A 464 -0.41 -15.72 6.45
CA GLU A 464 -0.67 -17.09 6.91
C GLU A 464 0.01 -18.14 6.00
N MET A 465 -0.06 -17.93 4.69
CA MET A 465 0.62 -18.79 3.72
C MET A 465 2.14 -18.79 3.95
N ILE A 466 2.75 -17.62 4.11
CA ILE A 466 4.18 -17.46 4.39
C ILE A 466 4.57 -18.15 5.71
N GLN A 467 3.74 -18.03 6.76
CA GLN A 467 3.98 -18.71 8.03
C GLN A 467 3.94 -20.24 7.90
N ARG A 468 3.04 -20.81 7.07
CA ARG A 468 3.01 -22.25 6.78
C ARG A 468 4.27 -22.71 6.06
N ILE A 469 4.73 -21.95 5.05
CA ILE A 469 5.98 -22.25 4.31
C ILE A 469 7.19 -22.21 5.26
N LYS A 470 7.24 -21.21 6.14
CA LYS A 470 8.25 -21.12 7.19
C LYS A 470 8.23 -22.34 8.11
N ALA A 471 7.05 -22.74 8.58
CA ALA A 471 6.89 -23.89 9.48
C ALA A 471 7.35 -25.23 8.84
N GLU A 472 7.35 -25.32 7.51
CA GLU A 472 7.89 -26.45 6.74
C GLU A 472 9.43 -26.45 6.65
N GLY A 473 10.11 -25.49 7.31
CA GLY A 473 11.58 -25.41 7.41
C GLY A 473 12.24 -24.47 6.37
N THR A 474 11.47 -23.81 5.52
CA THR A 474 12.01 -22.83 4.56
C THR A 474 12.49 -21.56 5.25
N ALA A 475 13.71 -21.08 4.92
CA ALA A 475 14.16 -19.74 5.31
C ALA A 475 13.48 -18.70 4.42
N VAL A 476 12.81 -17.72 5.02
CA VAL A 476 12.12 -16.65 4.29
C VAL A 476 12.80 -15.32 4.53
N LEU A 477 13.17 -14.61 3.47
CA LEU A 477 13.61 -13.21 3.50
C LEU A 477 12.54 -12.37 2.82
N MET A 478 11.91 -11.46 3.56
CA MET A 478 10.79 -10.65 3.09
C MET A 478 11.12 -9.16 3.20
N ILE A 479 11.10 -8.45 2.07
CA ILE A 479 11.06 -6.99 2.10
C ILE A 479 9.65 -6.55 2.47
N THR A 480 9.55 -5.63 3.41
CA THR A 480 8.28 -4.97 3.76
C THR A 480 8.53 -3.60 4.37
N HIS A 481 7.55 -2.71 4.21
CA HIS A 481 7.50 -1.41 4.90
C HIS A 481 6.52 -1.42 6.08
N ASP A 482 5.75 -2.48 6.26
CA ASP A 482 4.78 -2.61 7.35
C ASP A 482 5.44 -3.18 8.61
N MET A 483 5.72 -2.28 9.57
CA MET A 483 6.35 -2.65 10.83
C MET A 483 5.41 -3.43 11.77
N GLU A 484 4.08 -3.36 11.58
CA GLU A 484 3.14 -4.23 12.29
C GLU A 484 3.29 -5.69 11.85
N LEU A 485 3.46 -5.93 10.55
CA LEU A 485 3.78 -7.27 10.03
C LEU A 485 5.13 -7.76 10.54
N VAL A 486 6.15 -6.87 10.57
CA VAL A 486 7.47 -7.20 11.14
C VAL A 486 7.33 -7.60 12.60
N SER A 487 6.66 -6.80 13.42
CA SER A 487 6.45 -7.07 14.85
C SER A 487 5.69 -8.38 15.09
N SER A 488 4.66 -8.63 14.25
CA SER A 488 3.76 -9.77 14.44
C SER A 488 4.34 -11.10 13.94
N TYR A 489 5.05 -11.08 12.81
CA TYR A 489 5.41 -12.30 12.08
C TYR A 489 6.91 -12.57 11.98
N ALA A 490 7.78 -11.54 11.92
CA ALA A 490 9.21 -11.74 11.74
C ALA A 490 9.89 -12.28 13.00
N ASP A 491 10.90 -13.14 12.80
CA ASP A 491 11.76 -13.68 13.86
C ASP A 491 13.03 -12.85 13.99
N SER A 492 13.49 -12.25 12.85
CA SER A 492 14.64 -11.33 12.80
C SER A 492 14.39 -10.21 11.80
N VAL A 493 15.12 -9.12 11.98
CA VAL A 493 15.04 -7.90 11.14
C VAL A 493 16.44 -7.48 10.73
N LEU A 494 16.58 -7.18 9.45
CA LEU A 494 17.74 -6.53 8.86
C LEU A 494 17.33 -5.11 8.45
N VAL A 495 18.02 -4.08 8.94
CA VAL A 495 17.78 -2.69 8.54
C VAL A 495 18.88 -2.25 7.57
N LEU A 496 18.50 -1.99 6.34
CA LEU A 496 19.39 -1.40 5.34
C LEU A 496 19.23 0.12 5.38
N HIS A 497 20.34 0.82 5.69
CA HIS A 497 20.36 2.28 5.75
C HIS A 497 21.64 2.81 5.12
N ASP A 498 21.52 3.92 4.39
CA ASP A 498 22.59 4.44 3.53
C ASP A 498 23.07 3.35 2.57
N THR A 499 24.31 2.91 2.68
CA THR A 499 24.90 1.85 1.85
C THR A 499 25.24 0.59 2.64
N GLY A 500 24.80 0.47 3.90
CA GLY A 500 25.21 -0.62 4.79
C GLY A 500 24.05 -1.28 5.53
N LEU A 501 24.39 -2.37 6.23
CA LEU A 501 23.49 -3.02 7.17
C LEU A 501 23.63 -2.32 8.53
N ALA A 502 22.63 -1.53 8.91
CA ALA A 502 22.64 -0.76 10.14
C ALA A 502 22.17 -1.56 11.37
N PHE A 503 21.41 -2.65 11.17
CA PHE A 503 20.94 -3.50 12.24
C PHE A 503 20.69 -4.93 11.75
N ASP A 504 21.00 -5.90 12.62
CA ASP A 504 20.65 -7.32 12.51
C ASP A 504 20.25 -7.83 13.89
N GLY A 505 18.99 -8.16 14.10
CA GLY A 505 18.49 -8.57 15.40
C GLY A 505 17.00 -8.90 15.42
N SER A 506 16.42 -9.01 16.63
CA SER A 506 14.99 -9.25 16.77
C SER A 506 14.16 -7.98 16.58
N PRO A 507 12.87 -8.08 16.14
CA PRO A 507 11.97 -6.94 16.08
C PRO A 507 11.86 -6.18 17.41
N ALA A 508 11.80 -6.91 18.53
CA ALA A 508 11.71 -6.30 19.86
C ALA A 508 12.92 -5.45 20.21
N GLN A 509 14.13 -5.89 19.83
CA GLN A 509 15.36 -5.09 20.03
C GLN A 509 15.33 -3.82 19.16
N LEU A 510 14.96 -3.93 17.90
CA LEU A 510 14.85 -2.78 17.01
C LEU A 510 13.91 -1.72 17.55
N PHE A 511 12.71 -2.13 17.96
CA PHE A 511 11.67 -1.18 18.35
C PHE A 511 11.80 -0.63 19.78
N SER A 512 12.49 -1.32 20.68
CA SER A 512 12.67 -0.86 22.08
C SER A 512 14.05 -0.28 22.39
N GLN A 513 15.09 -0.68 21.67
CA GLN A 513 16.47 -0.27 21.97
C GLN A 513 17.07 0.65 20.92
N GLU A 514 16.60 0.54 19.65
CA GLU A 514 17.16 1.26 18.51
C GLU A 514 16.17 2.28 17.90
N THR A 515 15.39 2.94 18.76
CA THR A 515 14.38 3.92 18.32
C THR A 515 14.99 5.05 17.47
N GLY A 516 16.21 5.49 17.81
CA GLY A 516 16.95 6.48 17.01
C GLY A 516 17.30 5.99 15.61
N LEU A 517 17.56 4.68 15.41
CA LEU A 517 17.77 4.09 14.09
C LEU A 517 16.45 3.99 13.32
N VAL A 518 15.34 3.63 14.00
CA VAL A 518 14.00 3.59 13.38
C VAL A 518 13.66 4.93 12.75
N GLN A 519 13.89 6.04 13.48
CA GLN A 519 13.67 7.40 12.96
C GLN A 519 14.60 7.74 11.78
N LYS A 520 15.92 7.49 11.91
CA LYS A 520 16.89 7.74 10.83
C LYS A 520 16.57 6.94 9.57
N ALA A 521 16.15 5.70 9.73
CA ALA A 521 15.76 4.82 8.62
C ALA A 521 14.33 5.12 8.10
N LYS A 522 13.66 6.18 8.59
CA LYS A 522 12.28 6.54 8.22
C LYS A 522 11.29 5.38 8.36
N LEU A 523 11.51 4.52 9.33
CA LEU A 523 10.58 3.45 9.68
C LEU A 523 9.56 3.98 10.68
N THR A 524 8.35 3.46 10.65
CA THR A 524 7.33 3.74 11.68
C THR A 524 7.44 2.71 12.80
N LEU A 525 7.29 3.12 14.04
CA LEU A 525 7.14 2.14 15.11
C LEU A 525 5.79 1.42 14.98
N PRO A 526 5.71 0.12 15.29
CA PRO A 526 4.42 -0.52 15.54
C PRO A 526 3.67 0.22 16.65
N LEU A 527 2.34 0.31 16.53
CA LEU A 527 1.52 1.15 17.40
C LEU A 527 1.75 0.91 18.90
N LEU A 528 1.92 -0.36 19.30
CA LEU A 528 2.21 -0.70 20.69
C LEU A 528 3.55 -0.11 21.17
N TYR A 529 4.59 -0.14 20.34
CA TYR A 529 5.90 0.42 20.67
C TYR A 529 5.90 1.95 20.60
N GLU A 530 5.13 2.55 19.68
CA GLU A 530 4.90 4.01 19.64
C GLU A 530 4.23 4.48 20.95
N TRP A 531 3.25 3.71 21.44
CA TRP A 531 2.60 3.98 22.71
C TRP A 531 3.54 3.82 23.92
N MET A 532 4.38 2.76 23.94
CA MET A 532 5.39 2.56 24.99
C MET A 532 6.38 3.73 25.05
N ALA A 533 6.89 4.16 23.89
CA ALA A 533 7.82 5.28 23.80
C ALA A 533 7.18 6.58 24.31
N TYR A 534 5.93 6.88 23.93
CA TYR A 534 5.19 8.04 24.43
C TYR A 534 5.04 8.03 25.95
N GLN A 535 4.72 6.88 26.54
CA GLN A 535 4.58 6.76 28.01
C GLN A 535 5.91 6.95 28.75
N GLU A 536 7.04 6.55 28.15
CA GLU A 536 8.38 6.78 28.69
C GLU A 536 8.72 8.28 28.66
N GLU A 537 8.50 8.96 27.52
CA GLU A 537 8.72 10.41 27.38
C GLU A 537 7.92 11.21 28.41
N VAL A 538 6.64 10.92 28.60
CA VAL A 538 5.77 11.61 29.58
C VAL A 538 6.26 11.37 31.00
N ARG A 539 6.77 10.19 31.34
CA ARG A 539 7.35 9.92 32.69
C ARG A 539 8.62 10.71 32.92
N ASP A 540 9.48 10.78 31.91
CA ASP A 540 10.75 11.51 32.01
C ASP A 540 10.51 13.02 32.16
N GLU A 541 9.57 13.60 31.41
CA GLU A 541 9.16 14.99 31.55
C GLU A 541 8.58 15.29 32.93
N ALA A 542 7.74 14.39 33.47
CA ALA A 542 7.19 14.53 34.83
C ALA A 542 8.26 14.42 35.89
N ALA A 543 9.29 13.60 35.69
CA ALA A 543 10.44 13.48 36.62
C ALA A 543 11.32 14.74 36.62
N VAL A 544 11.52 15.37 35.44
CA VAL A 544 12.29 16.62 35.29
C VAL A 544 11.55 17.82 35.90
N THR A 545 10.21 17.87 35.79
CA THR A 545 9.40 18.97 36.36
C THR A 545 9.17 18.86 37.87
N SER A 546 9.49 17.71 38.48
CA SER A 546 9.39 17.49 39.94
C SER A 546 10.70 17.77 40.70
N HIS A 547 11.75 18.21 40.05
CA HIS A 547 13.02 18.72 40.59
C HIS A 547 13.16 20.22 40.33
#